data_b0d6fda480a97281b737cd40e930b3b8
#
_entry.id   b0d6fda480a97281b737cd40e930b3b8
#
_cell.length_a   1.000
_cell.length_b   1.000
_cell.length_c   1.000
_cell.angle_alpha   90.00
_cell.angle_beta   90.00
_cell.angle_gamma   90.00
#
_symmetry.space_group_name_H-M   'P 1'
#
loop_
_entity.id
_entity.type
_entity.pdbx_description
1 polymer ?
#
loop_
_entity_poly.entity_id
_entity_poly.type
_entity_poly.pdbx_seq_one_letter_code
_entity_poly.pdbx_strand_id
1 'polypeptide(L)'
;MKKSLGLFLFMLVMPVRAFCCTSSSEKKNSREVGGEREKGQAKVYFTKDITPEGLMKVYKALGRAASGKVAVKLSTGEPGGNNFLKPALIRDLVKEVKGTIVECNTAYGGGRANTEAHLQAAKDHGFTAIAKVDIMDADGEVSLPVKGGKHLKEDFVGSHYLDYDFTVVLSHFKGHAMGGFGGAIKNISIGIASSTGKAWIHTAGKTKEDLWNNLPEQDDFLESMAEAAKAIVDHCGDKILYISVMNNLSVDCDCSAHPEAPQMGDIGILASLDPVALDKACVDLVYSSPDEGRVHLIERMESRHGIHTLEHAEAIGVGTQKYELIDLDK
;
A
#
# COMPACT_ATOMS: atom_id res chain seq x y z
N MET A 1 1.67 -75.01 9.60
CA MET A 1 3.05 -75.38 9.99
C MET A 1 3.67 -74.13 10.59
N LYS A 2 3.71 -74.01 11.92
CA LYS A 2 4.85 -74.22 12.82
C LYS A 2 6.07 -73.33 12.36
N LYS A 3 6.70 -72.42 13.09
CA LYS A 3 7.05 -72.29 14.53
C LYS A 3 7.47 -70.80 14.73
N SER A 4 7.12 -70.08 15.75
CA SER A 4 7.70 -70.07 17.14
C SER A 4 9.01 -69.30 17.30
N LEU A 5 8.94 -68.23 18.09
CA LEU A 5 9.58 -67.97 19.40
C LEU A 5 10.99 -67.37 19.40
N GLY A 6 11.17 -66.35 20.19
CA GLY A 6 12.49 -65.89 20.67
C GLY A 6 12.48 -64.55 21.37
N LEU A 7 12.01 -64.53 22.59
CA LEU A 7 12.14 -63.46 23.60
C LEU A 7 13.57 -63.49 24.17
N PHE A 8 14.31 -62.35 24.18
CA PHE A 8 15.42 -62.17 25.15
C PHE A 8 15.48 -60.78 25.71
N LEU A 9 15.20 -60.69 26.98
CA LEU A 9 15.36 -59.61 27.92
C LEU A 9 16.78 -59.55 28.43
N PHE A 10 17.49 -58.45 28.40
CA PHE A 10 18.68 -58.22 29.23
C PHE A 10 18.63 -56.84 29.87
N MET A 11 18.39 -56.81 31.17
CA MET A 11 18.74 -55.75 32.12
C MET A 11 20.22 -55.77 32.40
N LEU A 12 20.88 -54.60 32.42
CA LEU A 12 22.05 -54.41 33.34
C LEU A 12 22.22 -52.85 33.60
N VAL A 13 21.86 -52.47 34.77
CA VAL A 13 22.51 -51.77 35.90
C VAL A 13 23.60 -50.73 35.59
N MET A 14 23.34 -49.54 36.18
CA MET A 14 24.21 -48.35 36.34
C MET A 14 25.53 -48.61 37.07
N PRO A 15 26.48 -47.65 36.94
CA PRO A 15 26.79 -46.90 38.15
C PRO A 15 26.88 -45.35 37.94
N VAL A 16 26.45 -44.66 38.99
CA VAL A 16 26.63 -43.27 39.32
C VAL A 16 28.09 -42.92 39.55
N ARG A 17 28.61 -41.86 39.00
CA ARG A 17 29.72 -41.08 39.57
C ARG A 17 29.47 -39.60 39.44
N ALA A 18 29.60 -38.96 40.57
CA ALA A 18 29.45 -37.50 40.79
C ALA A 18 30.80 -36.78 40.65
N PHE A 19 30.65 -35.44 40.50
CA PHE A 19 31.58 -34.33 40.78
C PHE A 19 32.67 -33.99 39.74
N CYS A 20 32.60 -32.83 39.10
CA CYS A 20 33.31 -31.63 39.54
C CYS A 20 32.89 -30.38 38.72
N CYS A 21 32.61 -29.30 39.41
CA CYS A 21 32.42 -27.97 38.87
C CYS A 21 33.71 -27.41 38.25
N THR A 22 33.62 -26.89 37.01
CA THR A 22 34.46 -25.76 36.58
C THR A 22 33.63 -24.83 35.74
N SER A 23 33.55 -23.57 36.19
CA SER A 23 32.93 -22.45 35.54
C SER A 23 33.74 -22.03 34.32
N SER A 24 33.12 -22.04 33.14
CA SER A 24 33.58 -21.24 32.01
C SER A 24 32.37 -20.51 31.40
N SER A 25 32.48 -19.19 31.38
CA SER A 25 31.52 -18.26 30.85
C SER A 25 31.43 -18.37 29.34
N GLU A 26 30.42 -19.06 28.83
CA GLU A 26 30.04 -18.98 27.44
C GLU A 26 29.01 -17.83 27.25
N LYS A 27 29.43 -16.81 26.52
CA LYS A 27 28.55 -15.78 26.00
C LYS A 27 27.56 -16.43 25.07
N LYS A 28 26.32 -16.63 25.53
CA LYS A 28 25.18 -16.94 24.66
C LYS A 28 24.87 -15.72 23.79
N ASN A 29 25.21 -15.84 22.53
CA ASN A 29 24.75 -14.99 21.46
C ASN A 29 23.27 -15.33 21.22
N SER A 30 22.36 -14.68 21.94
CA SER A 30 20.93 -14.77 21.69
C SER A 30 20.64 -13.98 20.44
N ARG A 31 20.51 -14.67 19.28
CA ARG A 31 19.76 -14.14 18.15
C ARG A 31 18.33 -13.95 18.63
N GLU A 32 17.93 -12.72 18.83
CA GLU A 32 16.52 -12.36 19.00
C GLU A 32 15.78 -12.79 17.71
N VAL A 33 15.02 -13.86 17.82
CA VAL A 33 13.95 -14.21 16.90
C VAL A 33 12.93 -13.06 17.02
N GLY A 34 12.61 -12.44 15.90
CA GLY A 34 11.72 -11.28 15.82
C GLY A 34 10.45 -11.52 16.64
N GLY A 35 10.32 -10.77 17.73
CA GLY A 35 9.12 -10.75 18.56
C GLY A 35 7.94 -10.34 17.72
N GLU A 36 6.85 -11.09 17.81
CA GLU A 36 5.52 -10.64 17.39
C GLU A 36 5.27 -9.27 18.00
N ARG A 37 5.15 -8.24 17.15
CA ARG A 37 4.73 -6.93 17.63
C ARG A 37 3.35 -7.12 18.23
N GLU A 38 3.19 -6.87 19.53
CA GLU A 38 1.86 -6.62 20.08
C GLU A 38 1.20 -5.59 19.18
N LYS A 39 0.04 -5.93 18.59
CA LYS A 39 -0.71 -5.05 17.68
C LYS A 39 -1.26 -3.88 18.50
N GLY A 40 -0.39 -2.93 18.81
CA GLY A 40 -0.77 -1.65 19.40
C GLY A 40 -1.54 -0.83 18.35
N GLN A 41 -2.24 0.17 18.86
CA GLN A 41 -2.95 1.14 18.06
C GLN A 41 -1.95 1.91 17.16
N ALA A 42 -2.21 1.97 15.84
CA ALA A 42 -1.38 2.72 14.92
C ALA A 42 -1.59 4.23 15.10
N LYS A 43 -0.53 5.03 14.88
CA LYS A 43 -0.64 6.48 14.89
C LYS A 43 -0.97 7.01 13.51
N VAL A 44 -1.96 7.90 13.42
CA VAL A 44 -2.31 8.66 12.23
C VAL A 44 -2.21 10.14 12.56
N TYR A 45 -1.29 10.83 11.94
CA TYR A 45 -1.09 12.27 12.09
C TYR A 45 -1.98 13.01 11.11
N PHE A 46 -2.60 14.10 11.55
CA PHE A 46 -3.57 14.88 10.79
C PHE A 46 -3.30 16.36 10.88
N THR A 47 -3.50 17.08 9.77
CA THR A 47 -3.59 18.54 9.70
C THR A 47 -4.68 18.95 8.70
N LYS A 48 -5.39 20.04 8.98
CA LYS A 48 -6.32 20.67 8.03
C LYS A 48 -5.62 21.50 6.97
N ASP A 49 -4.35 21.81 7.21
CA ASP A 49 -3.55 22.66 6.34
C ASP A 49 -3.12 21.89 5.07
N ILE A 50 -3.84 22.12 3.95
CA ILE A 50 -3.53 21.53 2.64
C ILE A 50 -2.59 22.47 1.87
N THR A 51 -1.41 22.70 2.43
CA THR A 51 -0.32 23.46 1.83
C THR A 51 0.95 22.62 1.76
N PRO A 52 1.99 23.05 1.04
CA PRO A 52 3.30 22.39 1.10
C PRO A 52 3.83 22.29 2.54
N GLU A 53 3.60 23.30 3.38
CA GLU A 53 3.98 23.34 4.79
C GLU A 53 3.21 22.31 5.61
N GLY A 54 1.90 22.18 5.42
CA GLY A 54 1.06 21.16 6.05
C GLY A 54 1.49 19.74 5.64
N LEU A 55 1.81 19.53 4.36
CA LEU A 55 2.35 18.26 3.87
C LEU A 55 3.68 17.90 4.53
N MET A 56 4.59 18.86 4.66
CA MET A 56 5.87 18.69 5.36
C MET A 56 5.70 18.45 6.86
N LYS A 57 4.67 19.06 7.47
CA LYS A 57 4.33 18.87 8.90
C LYS A 57 3.98 17.44 9.22
N VAL A 58 3.06 16.83 8.45
CA VAL A 58 2.68 15.41 8.64
C VAL A 58 3.83 14.45 8.30
N TYR A 59 4.62 14.74 7.25
CA TYR A 59 5.79 13.93 6.91
C TYR A 59 6.80 13.87 8.08
N LYS A 60 7.13 15.03 8.66
CA LYS A 60 8.06 15.11 9.80
C LYS A 60 7.51 14.42 11.06
N ALA A 61 6.20 14.50 11.29
CA ALA A 61 5.56 13.87 12.44
C ALA A 61 5.67 12.32 12.43
N LEU A 62 5.85 11.70 11.26
CA LEU A 62 6.06 10.25 11.14
C LEU A 62 7.35 9.79 11.82
N GLY A 63 8.36 10.66 11.99
CA GLY A 63 9.64 10.32 12.59
C GLY A 63 10.46 9.29 11.81
N ARG A 64 10.11 9.02 10.55
CA ARG A 64 10.80 8.11 9.63
C ARG A 64 11.27 8.88 8.40
N ALA A 65 12.58 9.10 8.30
CA ALA A 65 13.17 9.78 7.15
C ALA A 65 13.36 8.81 5.98
N ALA A 66 12.91 9.21 4.78
CA ALA A 66 13.23 8.49 3.56
C ALA A 66 14.74 8.60 3.23
N SER A 67 15.34 7.52 2.77
CA SER A 67 16.78 7.46 2.48
C SER A 67 17.09 6.53 1.31
N GLY A 68 18.27 6.71 0.70
CA GLY A 68 18.67 5.96 -0.49
C GLY A 68 18.00 6.48 -1.77
N LYS A 69 17.75 5.63 -2.73
CA LYS A 69 17.00 5.93 -3.95
C LYS A 69 15.51 5.88 -3.60
N VAL A 70 14.86 7.03 -3.54
CA VAL A 70 13.48 7.16 -3.04
C VAL A 70 12.48 7.19 -4.19
N ALA A 71 11.51 6.26 -4.16
CA ALA A 71 10.32 6.29 -4.98
C ALA A 71 9.23 7.13 -4.29
N VAL A 72 8.70 8.14 -4.96
CA VAL A 72 7.49 8.86 -4.55
C VAL A 72 6.33 8.35 -5.40
N LYS A 73 5.55 7.44 -4.84
CA LYS A 73 4.43 6.81 -5.55
C LYS A 73 3.17 7.63 -5.41
N LEU A 74 2.70 8.13 -6.53
CA LEU A 74 1.46 8.91 -6.62
C LEU A 74 0.71 8.57 -7.92
N SER A 75 -0.37 9.27 -8.22
CA SER A 75 -1.03 9.27 -9.54
C SER A 75 -0.82 10.61 -10.22
N THR A 76 -0.28 10.60 -11.43
CA THR A 76 -0.10 11.81 -12.26
C THR A 76 -1.37 12.27 -12.94
N GLY A 77 -2.45 11.49 -12.85
CA GLY A 77 -3.75 11.80 -13.44
C GLY A 77 -3.86 11.44 -14.92
N GLU A 78 -5.05 11.06 -15.34
CA GLU A 78 -5.35 10.80 -16.76
C GLU A 78 -5.45 12.13 -17.52
N PRO A 79 -4.97 12.23 -18.78
CA PRO A 79 -5.18 13.40 -19.61
C PRO A 79 -6.66 13.78 -19.68
N GLY A 80 -6.95 15.08 -19.46
CA GLY A 80 -8.33 15.61 -19.36
C GLY A 80 -8.87 15.69 -17.93
N GLY A 81 -8.34 14.91 -16.98
CA GLY A 81 -8.69 15.00 -15.57
C GLY A 81 -7.99 16.18 -14.87
N ASN A 82 -8.62 16.72 -13.81
CA ASN A 82 -8.11 17.88 -13.08
C ASN A 82 -8.00 17.69 -11.57
N ASN A 83 -8.48 16.56 -11.02
CA ASN A 83 -8.57 16.38 -9.58
C ASN A 83 -7.27 15.86 -8.94
N PHE A 84 -6.30 15.41 -9.72
CA PHE A 84 -5.02 14.86 -9.24
C PHE A 84 -4.23 15.86 -8.38
N LEU A 85 -3.36 15.36 -7.51
CA LEU A 85 -2.49 16.17 -6.66
C LEU A 85 -1.61 17.10 -7.50
N LYS A 86 -1.70 18.40 -7.24
CA LYS A 86 -0.97 19.40 -8.04
C LYS A 86 0.53 19.38 -7.68
N PRO A 87 1.42 19.46 -8.69
CA PRO A 87 2.87 19.51 -8.46
C PRO A 87 3.30 20.59 -7.47
N ALA A 88 2.63 21.75 -7.46
CA ALA A 88 2.92 22.84 -6.53
C ALA A 88 2.76 22.43 -5.06
N LEU A 89 1.77 21.60 -4.73
CA LEU A 89 1.54 21.11 -3.38
C LEU A 89 2.65 20.16 -2.91
N ILE A 90 3.12 19.29 -3.79
CA ILE A 90 3.99 18.15 -3.42
C ILE A 90 5.48 18.40 -3.64
N ARG A 91 5.84 19.47 -4.36
CA ARG A 91 7.21 19.78 -4.78
C ARG A 91 8.21 19.76 -3.63
N ASP A 92 7.87 20.36 -2.50
CA ASP A 92 8.80 20.51 -1.39
C ASP A 92 9.07 19.17 -0.69
N LEU A 93 8.05 18.30 -0.57
CA LEU A 93 8.23 16.93 -0.09
C LEU A 93 9.12 16.12 -1.05
N VAL A 94 8.82 16.15 -2.35
CA VAL A 94 9.60 15.40 -3.37
C VAL A 94 11.06 15.84 -3.36
N LYS A 95 11.31 17.15 -3.22
CA LYS A 95 12.65 17.72 -3.11
C LYS A 95 13.35 17.31 -1.81
N GLU A 96 12.66 17.38 -0.67
CA GLU A 96 13.20 17.00 0.65
C GLU A 96 13.71 15.55 0.65
N VAL A 97 12.90 14.62 0.12
CA VAL A 97 13.27 13.21 0.06
C VAL A 97 14.18 12.87 -1.12
N LYS A 98 14.52 13.83 -1.97
CA LYS A 98 15.26 13.65 -3.23
C LYS A 98 14.65 12.56 -4.10
N GLY A 99 13.31 12.53 -4.15
CA GLY A 99 12.54 11.44 -4.72
C GLY A 99 12.43 11.49 -6.24
N THR A 100 12.27 10.32 -6.84
CA THR A 100 11.77 10.15 -8.20
C THR A 100 10.27 9.86 -8.12
N ILE A 101 9.45 10.56 -8.89
CA ILE A 101 8.02 10.27 -9.00
C ILE A 101 7.88 8.99 -9.82
N VAL A 102 7.13 8.01 -9.30
CA VAL A 102 7.00 6.69 -9.92
C VAL A 102 5.55 6.30 -10.17
N GLU A 103 5.29 5.70 -11.32
CA GLU A 103 4.03 5.07 -11.72
C GLU A 103 4.29 3.84 -12.59
N CYS A 104 3.21 3.10 -12.90
CA CYS A 104 3.17 2.08 -13.95
C CYS A 104 2.05 2.38 -14.93
N ASN A 105 2.18 1.91 -16.18
CA ASN A 105 1.19 2.05 -17.23
C ASN A 105 -0.17 1.47 -16.81
N THR A 106 -1.25 1.99 -17.39
CA THR A 106 -2.61 1.50 -17.11
C THR A 106 -2.91 0.25 -17.92
N ALA A 107 -3.82 -0.60 -17.40
CA ALA A 107 -4.33 -1.79 -18.09
C ALA A 107 -5.64 -1.53 -18.86
N TYR A 108 -6.15 -0.30 -18.81
CA TYR A 108 -7.53 0.03 -19.21
C TYR A 108 -7.61 0.81 -20.53
N GLY A 109 -6.49 1.00 -21.21
CA GLY A 109 -6.39 1.98 -22.29
C GLY A 109 -6.22 3.41 -21.75
N GLY A 110 -6.57 4.41 -22.55
CA GLY A 110 -6.43 5.83 -22.21
C GLY A 110 -5.06 6.42 -22.51
N GLY A 111 -4.79 7.61 -21.98
CA GLY A 111 -3.59 8.39 -22.27
C GLY A 111 -2.35 7.93 -21.52
N ARG A 112 -2.46 6.92 -20.63
CA ARG A 112 -1.36 6.36 -19.85
C ARG A 112 -1.18 4.85 -20.09
N ALA A 113 -1.66 4.34 -21.24
CA ALA A 113 -1.59 2.92 -21.58
C ALA A 113 -0.20 2.45 -22.05
N ASN A 114 0.70 3.35 -22.37
CA ASN A 114 2.08 3.07 -22.74
C ASN A 114 3.03 4.13 -22.19
N THR A 115 4.30 3.79 -22.09
CA THR A 115 5.32 4.61 -21.42
C THR A 115 5.48 6.00 -22.04
N GLU A 116 5.48 6.12 -23.35
CA GLU A 116 5.67 7.41 -24.03
C GLU A 116 4.50 8.36 -23.75
N ALA A 117 3.26 7.89 -23.94
CA ALA A 117 2.06 8.66 -23.67
C ALA A 117 1.92 9.00 -22.17
N HIS A 118 2.28 8.07 -21.28
CA HIS A 118 2.26 8.29 -19.84
C HIS A 118 3.26 9.36 -19.39
N LEU A 119 4.49 9.34 -19.91
CA LEU A 119 5.48 10.40 -19.65
C LEU A 119 5.02 11.76 -20.20
N GLN A 120 4.35 11.76 -21.37
CA GLN A 120 3.78 12.99 -21.90
C GLN A 120 2.66 13.54 -21.00
N ALA A 121 1.76 12.68 -20.52
CA ALA A 121 0.71 13.07 -19.55
C ALA A 121 1.32 13.66 -18.25
N ALA A 122 2.34 13.01 -17.70
CA ALA A 122 3.05 13.51 -16.53
C ALA A 122 3.72 14.87 -16.78
N LYS A 123 4.25 15.09 -17.98
CA LYS A 123 4.83 16.37 -18.40
C LYS A 123 3.77 17.46 -18.53
N ASP A 124 2.67 17.16 -19.20
CA ASP A 124 1.57 18.12 -19.43
C ASP A 124 0.92 18.56 -18.11
N HIS A 125 0.87 17.65 -17.13
CA HIS A 125 0.41 17.93 -15.78
C HIS A 125 1.46 18.59 -14.86
N GLY A 126 2.70 18.80 -15.36
CA GLY A 126 3.76 19.57 -14.69
C GLY A 126 4.64 18.77 -13.73
N PHE A 127 4.49 17.44 -13.63
CA PHE A 127 5.29 16.62 -12.71
C PHE A 127 6.76 16.58 -13.09
N THR A 128 7.10 16.55 -14.37
CA THR A 128 8.49 16.56 -14.84
C THR A 128 9.23 17.86 -14.56
N ALA A 129 8.52 18.93 -14.24
CA ALA A 129 9.10 20.21 -13.83
C ALA A 129 9.59 20.22 -12.37
N ILE A 130 9.15 19.28 -11.54
CA ILE A 130 9.49 19.23 -10.12
C ILE A 130 10.43 18.06 -9.76
N ALA A 131 10.41 16.97 -10.54
CA ALA A 131 11.27 15.80 -10.33
C ALA A 131 11.40 14.95 -11.61
N LYS A 132 12.33 13.98 -11.58
CA LYS A 132 12.32 12.88 -12.55
C LYS A 132 11.02 12.07 -12.36
N VAL A 133 10.42 11.66 -13.49
CA VAL A 133 9.31 10.72 -13.53
C VAL A 133 9.80 9.40 -14.13
N ASP A 134 9.48 8.29 -13.49
CA ASP A 134 9.85 6.94 -13.92
C ASP A 134 8.59 6.07 -14.05
N ILE A 135 8.37 5.52 -15.23
CA ILE A 135 7.31 4.54 -15.47
C ILE A 135 7.94 3.17 -15.28
N MET A 136 7.71 2.61 -14.10
CA MET A 136 8.47 1.47 -13.57
C MET A 136 8.32 0.17 -14.38
N ASP A 137 7.27 0.04 -15.17
CA ASP A 137 7.04 -1.11 -16.06
C ASP A 137 7.45 -0.83 -17.52
N ALA A 138 8.23 0.24 -17.77
CA ALA A 138 8.75 0.56 -19.09
C ALA A 138 9.61 -0.56 -19.71
N ASP A 139 10.38 -1.24 -18.87
CA ASP A 139 11.30 -2.32 -19.26
C ASP A 139 10.81 -3.71 -18.80
N GLY A 140 9.53 -3.83 -18.44
CA GLY A 140 8.91 -5.09 -18.05
C GLY A 140 8.48 -5.15 -16.58
N GLU A 141 8.30 -6.37 -16.10
CA GLU A 141 7.77 -6.63 -14.76
C GLU A 141 8.58 -7.67 -14.00
N VAL A 142 8.44 -7.67 -12.68
CA VAL A 142 8.97 -8.69 -11.78
C VAL A 142 7.88 -9.18 -10.84
N SER A 143 8.00 -10.43 -10.40
CA SER A 143 7.07 -11.03 -9.45
C SER A 143 7.54 -10.84 -8.02
N LEU A 144 6.61 -10.43 -7.14
CA LEU A 144 6.78 -10.44 -5.69
C LEU A 144 5.85 -11.48 -5.05
N PRO A 145 6.31 -12.28 -4.08
CA PRO A 145 5.46 -13.30 -3.46
C PRO A 145 4.37 -12.66 -2.58
N VAL A 146 3.15 -13.18 -2.68
CA VAL A 146 2.05 -12.87 -1.78
C VAL A 146 1.93 -13.96 -0.73
N LYS A 147 2.37 -13.68 0.50
CA LYS A 147 2.31 -14.65 1.59
C LYS A 147 0.91 -14.71 2.19
N GLY A 148 0.31 -15.90 2.18
CA GLY A 148 -1.02 -16.12 2.77
C GLY A 148 -2.18 -15.60 1.92
N GLY A 149 -1.96 -15.22 0.68
CA GLY A 149 -3.02 -14.79 -0.22
C GLY A 149 -4.02 -15.91 -0.54
N LYS A 150 -5.29 -15.58 -0.54
CA LYS A 150 -6.41 -16.45 -0.94
C LYS A 150 -6.48 -16.55 -2.47
N HIS A 151 -6.39 -15.41 -3.15
CA HIS A 151 -6.49 -15.26 -4.59
C HIS A 151 -5.15 -15.20 -5.29
N LEU A 152 -4.24 -14.36 -4.76
CA LEU A 152 -2.94 -14.12 -5.35
C LEU A 152 -1.85 -14.95 -4.64
N LYS A 153 -0.96 -15.57 -5.41
CA LYS A 153 0.27 -16.18 -4.88
C LYS A 153 1.48 -15.28 -5.15
N GLU A 154 1.34 -14.38 -6.09
CA GLU A 154 2.34 -13.41 -6.50
C GLU A 154 1.66 -12.15 -7.03
N ASP A 155 2.36 -11.02 -6.92
CA ASP A 155 2.00 -9.73 -7.52
C ASP A 155 3.04 -9.37 -8.55
N PHE A 156 2.64 -8.79 -9.68
CA PHE A 156 3.52 -8.40 -10.77
C PHE A 156 3.69 -6.89 -10.79
N VAL A 157 4.87 -6.43 -10.37
CA VAL A 157 5.19 -5.02 -10.25
C VAL A 157 6.11 -4.56 -11.38
N GLY A 158 6.16 -3.25 -11.66
CA GLY A 158 7.11 -2.71 -12.63
C GLY A 158 8.55 -3.06 -12.26
N SER A 159 9.37 -3.50 -13.24
CA SER A 159 10.73 -4.01 -12.98
C SER A 159 11.63 -3.00 -12.27
N HIS A 160 11.47 -1.69 -12.55
CA HIS A 160 12.26 -0.64 -11.91
C HIS A 160 11.93 -0.45 -10.41
N TYR A 161 10.81 -1.00 -9.93
CA TYR A 161 10.45 -0.85 -8.50
C TYR A 161 11.53 -1.40 -7.57
N LEU A 162 12.20 -2.48 -7.96
CA LEU A 162 13.26 -3.09 -7.18
C LEU A 162 14.55 -2.26 -7.11
N ASP A 163 14.67 -1.23 -7.92
CA ASP A 163 15.82 -0.32 -7.89
C ASP A 163 15.74 0.73 -6.78
N TYR A 164 14.60 0.84 -6.10
CA TYR A 164 14.37 1.84 -5.06
C TYR A 164 14.58 1.26 -3.66
N ASP A 165 15.26 2.05 -2.82
CA ASP A 165 15.58 1.68 -1.43
C ASP A 165 14.46 2.04 -0.45
N PHE A 166 13.61 3.02 -0.81
CA PHE A 166 12.57 3.55 0.05
C PHE A 166 11.37 4.01 -0.78
N THR A 167 10.14 3.78 -0.26
CA THR A 167 8.90 4.22 -0.91
C THR A 167 8.15 5.23 -0.05
N VAL A 168 7.92 6.43 -0.60
CA VAL A 168 6.99 7.42 -0.07
C VAL A 168 5.68 7.28 -0.85
N VAL A 169 4.65 6.75 -0.21
CA VAL A 169 3.33 6.58 -0.80
C VAL A 169 2.54 7.86 -0.59
N LEU A 170 2.37 8.65 -1.64
CA LEU A 170 1.64 9.91 -1.60
C LEU A 170 0.31 9.75 -2.34
N SER A 171 -0.75 9.51 -1.60
CA SER A 171 -2.05 9.19 -2.13
C SER A 171 -2.96 10.43 -2.18
N HIS A 172 -3.68 10.58 -3.26
CA HIS A 172 -4.87 11.40 -3.30
C HIS A 172 -6.05 10.51 -2.89
N PHE A 173 -6.68 10.80 -1.73
CA PHE A 173 -7.85 10.06 -1.28
C PHE A 173 -9.11 10.54 -2.03
N LYS A 174 -9.91 9.62 -2.56
CA LYS A 174 -11.11 9.90 -3.35
C LYS A 174 -11.96 8.65 -3.54
N GLY A 175 -13.12 8.79 -4.17
CA GLY A 175 -13.91 7.65 -4.63
C GLY A 175 -13.23 6.85 -5.74
N HIS A 176 -13.73 5.64 -5.97
CA HIS A 176 -13.27 4.78 -7.05
C HIS A 176 -14.40 3.88 -7.57
N ALA A 177 -14.55 3.81 -8.89
CA ALA A 177 -15.66 3.11 -9.54
C ALA A 177 -15.73 1.60 -9.21
N MET A 178 -14.60 0.93 -9.00
CA MET A 178 -14.54 -0.50 -8.69
C MET A 178 -14.23 -0.78 -7.21
N GLY A 179 -13.30 -0.04 -6.60
CA GLY A 179 -12.85 -0.29 -5.23
C GLY A 179 -13.62 0.49 -4.14
N GLY A 180 -14.62 1.28 -4.52
CA GLY A 180 -15.35 2.15 -3.59
C GLY A 180 -14.59 3.43 -3.27
N PHE A 181 -13.33 3.34 -2.84
CA PHE A 181 -12.41 4.44 -2.65
C PHE A 181 -11.00 4.10 -3.13
N GLY A 182 -10.18 5.12 -3.29
CA GLY A 182 -8.75 5.00 -3.58
C GLY A 182 -7.94 5.74 -2.52
N GLY A 183 -7.14 5.01 -1.77
CA GLY A 183 -6.23 5.48 -0.74
C GLY A 183 -4.86 4.85 -0.85
N ALA A 184 -4.17 4.66 0.28
CA ALA A 184 -2.83 4.11 0.36
C ALA A 184 -2.78 2.66 -0.15
N ILE A 185 -3.74 1.79 0.26
CA ILE A 185 -3.77 0.38 -0.16
C ILE A 185 -3.89 0.28 -1.68
N LYS A 186 -4.83 1.01 -2.30
CA LYS A 186 -4.96 1.01 -3.76
C LYS A 186 -3.71 1.56 -4.45
N ASN A 187 -3.08 2.59 -3.88
CA ASN A 187 -1.90 3.21 -4.47
C ASN A 187 -0.70 2.26 -4.48
N ILE A 188 -0.50 1.45 -3.45
CA ILE A 188 0.59 0.46 -3.41
C ILE A 188 0.27 -0.84 -4.15
N SER A 189 -0.99 -1.26 -4.23
CA SER A 189 -1.40 -2.44 -5.01
C SER A 189 -1.49 -2.12 -6.50
N ILE A 190 -2.63 -1.60 -6.96
CA ILE A 190 -2.88 -1.27 -8.35
C ILE A 190 -1.84 -0.27 -8.91
N GLY A 191 -1.39 0.69 -8.07
CA GLY A 191 -0.48 1.74 -8.50
C GLY A 191 0.94 1.28 -8.79
N ILE A 192 1.47 0.27 -8.09
CA ILE A 192 2.83 -0.28 -8.28
C ILE A 192 2.83 -1.47 -9.25
N ALA A 193 1.70 -2.17 -9.36
CA ALA A 193 1.56 -3.26 -10.31
C ALA A 193 1.83 -2.79 -11.75
N SER A 194 2.53 -3.61 -12.54
CA SER A 194 2.69 -3.40 -13.99
C SER A 194 1.33 -3.35 -14.70
N SER A 195 1.30 -2.99 -15.98
CA SER A 195 0.05 -3.01 -16.74
C SER A 195 -0.63 -4.38 -16.70
N THR A 196 0.11 -5.47 -16.90
CA THR A 196 -0.41 -6.84 -16.80
C THR A 196 -0.67 -7.27 -15.36
N GLY A 197 0.11 -6.79 -14.38
CA GLY A 197 -0.11 -6.98 -12.96
C GLY A 197 -1.43 -6.34 -12.49
N LYS A 198 -1.79 -5.17 -13.02
CA LYS A 198 -3.11 -4.57 -12.78
C LYS A 198 -4.24 -5.49 -13.24
N ALA A 199 -4.12 -6.09 -14.45
CA ALA A 199 -5.12 -7.05 -14.92
C ALA A 199 -5.19 -8.28 -14.00
N TRP A 200 -4.04 -8.79 -13.55
CA TRP A 200 -3.94 -9.90 -12.61
C TRP A 200 -4.69 -9.63 -11.30
N ILE A 201 -4.51 -8.46 -10.70
CA ILE A 201 -5.23 -8.06 -9.48
C ILE A 201 -6.72 -7.91 -9.75
N HIS A 202 -7.12 -7.23 -10.85
CA HIS A 202 -8.53 -7.01 -11.17
C HIS A 202 -9.30 -8.28 -11.51
N THR A 203 -8.60 -9.34 -11.89
CA THR A 203 -9.21 -10.66 -12.19
C THR A 203 -9.07 -11.66 -11.05
N ALA A 204 -8.66 -11.19 -9.84
CA ALA A 204 -8.41 -12.04 -8.68
C ALA A 204 -7.47 -13.24 -9.01
N GLY A 205 -6.38 -12.95 -9.72
CA GLY A 205 -5.39 -13.95 -10.08
C GLY A 205 -5.81 -14.93 -11.18
N LYS A 206 -6.85 -14.61 -11.95
CA LYS A 206 -7.34 -15.52 -13.00
C LYS A 206 -6.55 -15.36 -14.30
N THR A 207 -6.26 -14.13 -14.71
CA THR A 207 -5.55 -13.84 -15.97
C THR A 207 -4.86 -12.48 -15.94
N LYS A 208 -3.82 -12.33 -16.76
CA LYS A 208 -3.14 -11.06 -17.05
C LYS A 208 -3.68 -10.36 -18.31
N GLU A 209 -4.59 -11.00 -19.01
CA GLU A 209 -5.16 -10.56 -20.28
C GLU A 209 -6.69 -10.51 -20.18
N ASP A 210 -7.31 -9.71 -21.06
CA ASP A 210 -8.76 -9.65 -21.20
C ASP A 210 -9.52 -9.48 -19.85
N LEU A 211 -9.05 -8.50 -19.09
CA LEU A 211 -9.56 -8.27 -17.74
C LEU A 211 -11.07 -8.02 -17.71
N TRP A 212 -11.64 -7.33 -18.71
CA TRP A 212 -13.05 -6.95 -18.72
C TRP A 212 -14.01 -8.15 -18.87
N ASN A 213 -13.59 -9.22 -19.51
CA ASN A 213 -14.35 -10.46 -19.64
C ASN A 213 -14.08 -11.47 -18.50
N ASN A 214 -13.21 -11.12 -17.56
CA ASN A 214 -12.77 -12.00 -16.48
C ASN A 214 -12.89 -11.38 -15.09
N LEU A 215 -13.73 -10.36 -14.93
CA LEU A 215 -13.94 -9.73 -13.62
C LEU A 215 -14.51 -10.75 -12.62
N PRO A 216 -13.99 -10.81 -11.40
CA PRO A 216 -14.46 -11.68 -10.33
C PRO A 216 -15.67 -11.08 -9.62
N GLU A 217 -16.17 -11.75 -8.59
CA GLU A 217 -17.06 -11.14 -7.61
C GLU A 217 -16.39 -9.93 -6.94
N GLN A 218 -17.20 -8.98 -6.47
CA GLN A 218 -16.72 -7.71 -5.94
C GLN A 218 -15.71 -7.89 -4.80
N ASP A 219 -16.02 -8.75 -3.84
CA ASP A 219 -15.15 -8.98 -2.67
C ASP A 219 -13.85 -9.67 -3.05
N ASP A 220 -13.85 -10.60 -4.00
CA ASP A 220 -12.64 -11.26 -4.49
C ASP A 220 -11.66 -10.25 -5.13
N PHE A 221 -12.17 -9.23 -5.83
CA PHE A 221 -11.35 -8.13 -6.32
C PHE A 221 -10.76 -7.30 -5.18
N LEU A 222 -11.57 -6.93 -4.17
CA LEU A 222 -11.13 -6.12 -3.02
C LEU A 222 -10.08 -6.88 -2.19
N GLU A 223 -10.28 -8.18 -1.98
CA GLU A 223 -9.32 -9.06 -1.32
C GLU A 223 -8.00 -9.15 -2.11
N SER A 224 -8.06 -9.32 -3.43
CA SER A 224 -6.88 -9.36 -4.29
C SER A 224 -6.09 -8.05 -4.24
N MET A 225 -6.77 -6.91 -4.17
CA MET A 225 -6.13 -5.61 -4.02
C MET A 225 -5.38 -5.50 -2.67
N ALA A 226 -5.97 -6.00 -1.58
CA ALA A 226 -5.31 -6.07 -0.28
C ALA A 226 -4.11 -7.05 -0.28
N GLU A 227 -4.23 -8.18 -0.98
CA GLU A 227 -3.17 -9.17 -1.14
C GLU A 227 -1.97 -8.66 -1.94
N ALA A 228 -2.21 -7.92 -3.02
CA ALA A 228 -1.16 -7.23 -3.75
C ALA A 228 -0.46 -6.16 -2.88
N ALA A 229 -1.23 -5.39 -2.09
CA ALA A 229 -0.66 -4.44 -1.13
C ALA A 229 0.24 -5.14 -0.11
N LYS A 230 -0.12 -6.36 0.33
CA LYS A 230 0.72 -7.15 1.24
C LYS A 230 2.08 -7.49 0.64
N ALA A 231 2.15 -7.85 -0.64
CA ALA A 231 3.44 -8.11 -1.30
C ALA A 231 4.37 -6.89 -1.21
N ILE A 232 3.83 -5.69 -1.40
CA ILE A 232 4.59 -4.44 -1.30
C ILE A 232 5.04 -4.15 0.13
N VAL A 233 4.13 -4.28 1.11
CA VAL A 233 4.45 -4.06 2.53
C VAL A 233 5.51 -5.06 3.01
N ASP A 234 5.40 -6.33 2.66
CA ASP A 234 6.37 -7.37 3.00
C ASP A 234 7.73 -7.12 2.33
N HIS A 235 7.75 -6.62 1.08
CA HIS A 235 8.97 -6.28 0.35
C HIS A 235 9.70 -5.10 0.98
N CYS A 236 8.97 -4.03 1.29
CA CYS A 236 9.55 -2.79 1.80
C CYS A 236 9.95 -2.87 3.28
N GLY A 237 9.24 -3.67 4.08
CA GLY A 237 9.44 -3.71 5.53
C GLY A 237 9.25 -2.34 6.18
N ASP A 238 10.33 -1.79 6.75
CA ASP A 238 10.34 -0.45 7.37
C ASP A 238 10.75 0.68 6.40
N LYS A 239 10.99 0.37 5.13
CA LYS A 239 11.39 1.30 4.07
C LYS A 239 10.22 1.89 3.30
N ILE A 240 9.11 2.12 3.97
CA ILE A 240 7.89 2.67 3.39
C ILE A 240 7.17 3.57 4.39
N LEU A 241 6.52 4.62 3.91
CA LEU A 241 5.62 5.46 4.67
C LEU A 241 4.45 5.93 3.79
N TYR A 242 3.38 6.35 4.41
CA TYR A 242 2.12 6.66 3.73
C TYR A 242 1.60 8.03 4.10
N ILE A 243 1.21 8.80 3.10
CA ILE A 243 0.56 10.11 3.23
C ILE A 243 -0.66 10.12 2.32
N SER A 244 -1.79 10.57 2.83
CA SER A 244 -3.03 10.76 2.06
C SER A 244 -3.48 12.22 2.12
N VAL A 245 -3.71 12.81 0.95
CA VAL A 245 -4.27 14.16 0.81
C VAL A 245 -5.74 14.03 0.49
N MET A 246 -6.60 14.62 1.31
CA MET A 246 -8.05 14.61 1.20
C MET A 246 -8.57 15.96 0.68
N ASN A 247 -8.26 16.25 -0.58
CA ASN A 247 -8.73 17.41 -1.31
C ASN A 247 -9.37 16.99 -2.63
N ASN A 248 -10.17 17.86 -3.23
CA ASN A 248 -10.88 17.53 -4.48
C ASN A 248 -11.57 16.14 -4.40
N LEU A 249 -12.36 15.93 -3.36
CA LEU A 249 -12.94 14.64 -3.00
C LEU A 249 -14.08 14.25 -3.96
N SER A 250 -13.70 13.84 -5.16
CA SER A 250 -14.61 13.31 -6.19
C SER A 250 -14.98 11.85 -5.91
N VAL A 251 -16.14 11.43 -6.40
CA VAL A 251 -16.55 10.01 -6.44
C VAL A 251 -15.74 9.19 -7.45
N ASP A 252 -15.05 9.87 -8.38
CA ASP A 252 -14.18 9.25 -9.38
C ASP A 252 -12.71 9.42 -9.06
N CYS A 253 -11.91 8.49 -9.58
CA CYS A 253 -10.48 8.53 -9.35
C CYS A 253 -9.73 9.32 -10.44
N ASP A 254 -8.45 9.66 -10.16
CA ASP A 254 -7.55 10.35 -11.10
C ASP A 254 -7.27 9.55 -12.38
N CYS A 255 -7.72 8.29 -12.45
CA CYS A 255 -7.64 7.46 -13.66
C CYS A 255 -8.79 7.71 -14.64
N SER A 256 -9.74 8.58 -14.32
CA SER A 256 -10.79 9.05 -15.23
C SER A 256 -10.32 10.29 -15.97
N ALA A 257 -10.52 10.33 -17.30
CA ALA A 257 -10.31 11.52 -18.12
C ALA A 257 -11.38 12.59 -17.86
N HIS A 258 -12.54 12.16 -17.40
CA HIS A 258 -13.70 13.04 -17.13
C HIS A 258 -14.28 12.69 -15.75
N PRO A 259 -13.55 12.96 -14.65
CA PRO A 259 -14.05 12.68 -13.32
C PRO A 259 -15.17 13.67 -12.98
N GLU A 260 -16.14 13.21 -12.20
CA GLU A 260 -17.14 14.11 -11.63
C GLU A 260 -16.46 15.19 -10.77
N ALA A 261 -17.07 16.37 -10.74
CA ALA A 261 -16.62 17.43 -9.85
C ALA A 261 -16.73 16.97 -8.38
N PRO A 262 -15.79 17.36 -7.50
CA PRO A 262 -15.93 17.12 -6.07
C PRO A 262 -17.24 17.71 -5.54
N GLN A 263 -17.97 16.93 -4.73
CA GLN A 263 -19.26 17.32 -4.17
C GLN A 263 -19.17 17.62 -2.68
N MET A 264 -18.05 17.29 -2.03
CA MET A 264 -17.77 17.70 -0.66
C MET A 264 -16.48 18.50 -0.57
N GLY A 265 -16.37 19.29 0.48
CA GLY A 265 -15.19 20.10 0.77
C GLY A 265 -13.96 19.29 1.15
N ASP A 266 -12.81 19.92 1.04
CA ASP A 266 -11.53 19.36 1.44
C ASP A 266 -11.48 19.09 2.95
N ILE A 267 -10.76 18.04 3.36
CA ILE A 267 -10.67 17.65 4.78
C ILE A 267 -9.29 17.96 5.37
N GLY A 268 -8.21 17.59 4.69
CA GLY A 268 -6.86 17.77 5.22
C GLY A 268 -5.84 16.79 4.66
N ILE A 269 -4.72 16.66 5.36
CA ILE A 269 -3.64 15.73 5.04
C ILE A 269 -3.41 14.81 6.22
N LEU A 270 -3.31 13.51 5.95
CA LEU A 270 -3.03 12.49 6.95
C LEU A 270 -1.74 11.75 6.62
N ALA A 271 -1.05 11.24 7.65
CA ALA A 271 0.13 10.39 7.47
C ALA A 271 0.18 9.28 8.52
N SER A 272 0.65 8.10 8.11
CA SER A 272 0.85 6.95 9.00
C SER A 272 1.99 6.06 8.50
N LEU A 273 2.50 5.20 9.38
CA LEU A 273 3.38 4.10 9.02
C LEU A 273 2.60 2.79 8.77
N ASP A 274 1.28 2.85 8.86
CA ASP A 274 0.34 1.74 8.64
C ASP A 274 -0.69 2.15 7.58
N PRO A 275 -0.74 1.49 6.41
CA PRO A 275 -1.62 1.88 5.32
C PRO A 275 -3.10 1.60 5.61
N VAL A 276 -3.40 0.56 6.41
CA VAL A 276 -4.77 0.21 6.79
C VAL A 276 -5.34 1.25 7.74
N ALA A 277 -4.56 1.63 8.77
CA ALA A 277 -4.92 2.69 9.71
C ALA A 277 -5.12 4.04 9.01
N LEU A 278 -4.24 4.36 8.05
CA LEU A 278 -4.35 5.60 7.29
C LEU A 278 -5.65 5.65 6.47
N ASP A 279 -5.93 4.60 5.70
CA ASP A 279 -7.13 4.56 4.86
C ASP A 279 -8.40 4.50 5.72
N LYS A 280 -8.36 3.77 6.86
CA LYS A 280 -9.48 3.76 7.83
C LYS A 280 -9.77 5.15 8.39
N ALA A 281 -8.73 5.89 8.78
CA ALA A 281 -8.89 7.25 9.28
C ALA A 281 -9.48 8.19 8.21
N CYS A 282 -9.03 8.06 6.95
CA CYS A 282 -9.60 8.84 5.85
C CYS A 282 -11.11 8.52 5.66
N VAL A 283 -11.48 7.25 5.65
CA VAL A 283 -12.88 6.81 5.55
C VAL A 283 -13.71 7.38 6.72
N ASP A 284 -13.23 7.24 7.97
CA ASP A 284 -13.95 7.74 9.15
C ASP A 284 -14.16 9.27 9.11
N LEU A 285 -13.18 10.01 8.59
CA LEU A 285 -13.31 11.46 8.40
C LEU A 285 -14.37 11.82 7.36
N VAL A 286 -14.51 11.03 6.29
CA VAL A 286 -15.62 11.22 5.34
C VAL A 286 -16.96 10.95 6.03
N TYR A 287 -17.10 9.82 6.73
CA TYR A 287 -18.35 9.45 7.40
C TYR A 287 -18.75 10.44 8.49
N SER A 288 -17.80 11.00 9.23
CA SER A 288 -18.02 11.97 10.30
C SER A 288 -18.08 13.43 9.85
N SER A 289 -17.81 13.72 8.58
CA SER A 289 -17.82 15.08 8.06
C SER A 289 -19.21 15.72 8.24
N PRO A 290 -19.31 17.01 8.62
CA PRO A 290 -20.57 17.71 8.63
C PRO A 290 -21.07 18.14 7.23
N ASP A 291 -20.22 18.00 6.20
CA ASP A 291 -20.54 18.38 4.82
C ASP A 291 -21.60 17.44 4.24
N GLU A 292 -22.70 17.99 3.75
CA GLU A 292 -23.81 17.21 3.18
C GLU A 292 -23.39 16.46 1.91
N GLY A 293 -22.42 16.98 1.15
CA GLY A 293 -21.89 16.36 -0.07
C GLY A 293 -21.19 15.01 0.17
N ARG A 294 -20.82 14.70 1.43
CA ARG A 294 -20.24 13.41 1.80
C ARG A 294 -21.09 12.20 1.38
N VAL A 295 -22.41 12.37 1.28
CA VAL A 295 -23.33 11.27 0.96
C VAL A 295 -22.97 10.60 -0.36
N HIS A 296 -22.49 11.34 -1.34
CA HIS A 296 -22.12 10.82 -2.65
C HIS A 296 -20.87 9.90 -2.57
N LEU A 297 -19.89 10.30 -1.76
CA LEU A 297 -18.69 9.52 -1.55
C LEU A 297 -18.98 8.28 -0.70
N ILE A 298 -19.82 8.41 0.33
CA ILE A 298 -20.30 7.28 1.16
C ILE A 298 -21.04 6.27 0.28
N GLU A 299 -22.00 6.71 -0.54
CA GLU A 299 -22.73 5.84 -1.46
C GLU A 299 -21.78 5.10 -2.42
N ARG A 300 -20.76 5.78 -2.95
CA ARG A 300 -19.73 5.15 -3.78
C ARG A 300 -18.98 4.06 -3.01
N MET A 301 -18.55 4.32 -1.76
CA MET A 301 -17.85 3.35 -0.93
C MET A 301 -18.73 2.15 -0.58
N GLU A 302 -19.98 2.39 -0.19
CA GLU A 302 -20.91 1.34 0.22
C GLU A 302 -21.39 0.49 -0.97
N SER A 303 -21.75 1.13 -2.10
CA SER A 303 -22.18 0.41 -3.31
C SER A 303 -21.12 -0.54 -3.89
N ARG A 304 -19.87 -0.35 -3.49
CA ARG A 304 -18.73 -1.20 -3.90
C ARG A 304 -18.16 -2.03 -2.76
N HIS A 305 -18.82 -2.07 -1.60
CA HIS A 305 -18.36 -2.77 -0.40
C HIS A 305 -16.90 -2.39 -0.03
N GLY A 306 -16.51 -1.14 -0.28
CA GLY A 306 -15.11 -0.69 -0.27
C GLY A 306 -14.37 -0.93 1.04
N ILE A 307 -15.06 -0.94 2.18
CA ILE A 307 -14.50 -1.23 3.51
C ILE A 307 -13.93 -2.65 3.60
N HIS A 308 -14.46 -3.61 2.85
CA HIS A 308 -13.98 -4.99 2.83
C HIS A 308 -12.48 -5.11 2.49
N THR A 309 -11.96 -4.18 1.68
CA THR A 309 -10.50 -4.09 1.43
C THR A 309 -9.70 -3.93 2.73
N LEU A 310 -10.18 -3.08 3.67
CA LEU A 310 -9.50 -2.84 4.95
C LEU A 310 -9.63 -4.04 5.88
N GLU A 311 -10.79 -4.68 5.90
CA GLU A 311 -11.06 -5.87 6.71
C GLU A 311 -10.15 -7.03 6.29
N HIS A 312 -10.05 -7.29 4.98
CA HIS A 312 -9.17 -8.32 4.46
C HIS A 312 -7.69 -7.98 4.67
N ALA A 313 -7.28 -6.72 4.43
CA ALA A 313 -5.93 -6.25 4.65
C ALA A 313 -5.48 -6.42 6.12
N GLU A 314 -6.37 -6.12 7.09
CA GLU A 314 -6.09 -6.38 8.50
C GLU A 314 -6.00 -7.88 8.79
N ALA A 315 -6.93 -8.68 8.26
CA ALA A 315 -6.96 -10.13 8.47
C ALA A 315 -5.68 -10.84 8.00
N ILE A 316 -5.11 -10.39 6.87
CA ILE A 316 -3.86 -10.95 6.32
C ILE A 316 -2.58 -10.26 6.86
N GLY A 317 -2.72 -9.29 7.77
CA GLY A 317 -1.59 -8.66 8.46
C GLY A 317 -0.86 -7.58 7.67
N VAL A 318 -1.53 -6.84 6.78
CA VAL A 318 -1.01 -5.64 6.11
C VAL A 318 -0.87 -4.49 7.11
N GLY A 319 -1.83 -4.36 8.03
CA GLY A 319 -1.87 -3.32 9.05
C GLY A 319 -3.02 -3.53 10.03
N THR A 320 -3.48 -2.47 10.67
CA THR A 320 -4.62 -2.51 11.62
C THR A 320 -5.59 -1.36 11.38
N GLN A 321 -6.89 -1.62 11.57
CA GLN A 321 -7.93 -0.60 11.54
C GLN A 321 -8.00 0.21 12.85
N LYS A 322 -7.28 -0.22 13.90
CA LYS A 322 -7.21 0.48 15.19
C LYS A 322 -6.14 1.57 15.13
N TYR A 323 -6.54 2.81 15.30
CA TYR A 323 -5.62 3.94 15.24
C TYR A 323 -5.92 5.01 16.30
N GLU A 324 -4.90 5.80 16.59
CA GLU A 324 -4.96 7.06 17.32
C GLU A 324 -4.80 8.21 16.31
N LEU A 325 -5.81 9.09 16.22
CA LEU A 325 -5.71 10.30 15.39
C LEU A 325 -5.04 11.42 16.19
N ILE A 326 -3.87 11.85 15.74
CA ILE A 326 -3.08 12.92 16.35
C ILE A 326 -3.25 14.19 15.50
N ASP A 327 -4.04 15.12 16.02
CA ASP A 327 -4.28 16.42 15.39
C ASP A 327 -3.08 17.35 15.65
N LEU A 328 -2.37 17.71 14.58
CA LEU A 328 -1.18 18.54 14.62
C LEU A 328 -1.49 20.05 14.65
N ASP A 329 -2.74 20.44 14.56
CA ASP A 329 -3.18 21.84 14.58
C ASP A 329 -3.59 22.33 15.98
N LYS A 330 -3.54 21.43 16.97
CA LYS A 330 -3.78 21.72 18.39
C LYS A 330 -2.53 22.07 19.15
#